data_d2b9343bcb6de5b89878c91324c405bb
#
_entry.id   d2b9343bcb6de5b89878c91324c405bb
#
_cell.length_a   1.000
_cell.length_b   1.000
_cell.length_c   1.000
_cell.angle_alpha   90.00
_cell.angle_beta   90.00
_cell.angle_gamma   90.00
#
_symmetry.space_group_name_H-M   'P 1'
#
loop_
_entity.id
_entity.type
_entity.pdbx_description
1 polymer ?
#
loop_
_entity_poly.entity_id
_entity_poly.type
_entity_poly.pdbx_seq_one_letter_code
_entity_poly.pdbx_strand_id
1 'polypeptide(L)'
;DAGGYIWHTTGSGKTLTSFKTAQLASALPYVDKVLFVVDRKDLDYQTMKEYDRFEKGSANSNASTRILQRQLEDRDEKGGYHQYKIIITTIQKLDNFVTKNKGHEVFNKHCVIIFDECHRSQFGDMHLAITKYFRKYHLFGFTGTPIFAANAGKGKHMELLTTPQTFGDQLHTYTIVDAINDGNVLPFRIDYVNTVKEKENIKDKNVSAIDIERAMGAPERIREIVKYTLEHFDQKTKRNSFYSLKGKRMAGFNAMFAVSSIPMAMKYYTEFKKQLAESHRQFTIATIFSYAANEDDPEDVLQEEGFDTDALDQTSRDFLESAIQDYNTAFNTNFDTSSDKFQNYYKDLSMRVKNREVDLLIVVNMFLTGFDATTLNTLWVDKNLKMHGLIQAYSRTNRILNSV
;
A
#
# COMPACT_ATOMS: atom_id res chain seq x y z
N ASP A 1 9.64 -20.62 22.30
CA ASP A 1 9.49 -19.79 21.11
C ASP A 1 8.12 -20.04 20.50
N ALA A 2 7.11 -19.28 20.92
CA ALA A 2 5.78 -19.29 20.33
C ALA A 2 5.68 -18.15 19.31
N GLY A 3 5.16 -18.45 18.14
CA GLY A 3 4.91 -17.49 17.07
C GLY A 3 3.89 -18.03 16.11
N GLY A 4 3.61 -17.31 15.06
CA GLY A 4 2.72 -17.73 14.02
C GLY A 4 2.24 -16.58 13.16
N TYR A 5 1.40 -16.89 12.18
CA TYR A 5 0.83 -15.86 11.34
C TYR A 5 -0.70 -15.93 11.28
N ILE A 6 -1.28 -14.78 10.99
CA ILE A 6 -2.71 -14.58 10.84
C ILE A 6 -2.97 -14.11 9.40
N TRP A 7 -3.75 -14.92 8.69
CA TRP A 7 -4.16 -14.62 7.32
C TRP A 7 -5.52 -13.94 7.33
N HIS A 8 -5.51 -12.63 7.32
CA HIS A 8 -6.72 -11.82 7.24
C HIS A 8 -6.70 -10.95 5.98
N THR A 9 -7.72 -11.07 5.14
CA THR A 9 -7.85 -10.26 3.94
C THR A 9 -7.93 -8.77 4.27
N THR A 10 -7.66 -7.93 3.30
CA THR A 10 -7.79 -6.48 3.45
C THR A 10 -9.25 -6.10 3.72
N GLY A 11 -9.50 -5.26 4.74
CA GLY A 11 -10.86 -4.86 5.15
C GLY A 11 -11.55 -5.77 6.16
N SER A 12 -10.89 -6.85 6.58
CA SER A 12 -11.44 -7.82 7.55
C SER A 12 -11.24 -7.46 9.02
N GLY A 13 -10.76 -6.25 9.32
CA GLY A 13 -10.46 -5.85 10.70
C GLY A 13 -9.05 -6.26 11.18
N LYS A 14 -8.11 -6.49 10.27
CA LYS A 14 -6.71 -6.85 10.58
C LYS A 14 -6.08 -5.91 11.62
N THR A 15 -6.24 -4.60 11.45
CA THR A 15 -5.73 -3.58 12.38
C THR A 15 -6.32 -3.73 13.79
N LEU A 16 -7.61 -4.00 13.90
CA LEU A 16 -8.26 -4.24 15.21
C LEU A 16 -7.71 -5.50 15.88
N THR A 17 -7.55 -6.58 15.12
CA THR A 17 -7.01 -7.84 15.63
C THR A 17 -5.55 -7.67 16.07
N SER A 18 -4.72 -6.98 15.29
CA SER A 18 -3.33 -6.73 15.63
C SER A 18 -3.20 -5.83 16.86
N PHE A 19 -4.04 -4.78 16.98
CA PHE A 19 -4.11 -3.94 18.18
C PHE A 19 -4.50 -4.75 19.42
N LYS A 20 -5.54 -5.58 19.32
CA LYS A 20 -5.96 -6.42 20.44
C LYS A 20 -4.88 -7.41 20.85
N THR A 21 -4.16 -7.98 19.88
CA THR A 21 -3.00 -8.84 20.14
C THR A 21 -1.90 -8.07 20.89
N ALA A 22 -1.56 -6.85 20.44
CA ALA A 22 -0.57 -6.01 21.10
C ALA A 22 -1.00 -5.64 22.54
N GLN A 23 -2.28 -5.27 22.74
CA GLN A 23 -2.83 -4.92 24.04
C GLN A 23 -2.81 -6.11 25.01
N LEU A 24 -3.25 -7.28 24.58
CA LEU A 24 -3.23 -8.49 25.40
C LEU A 24 -1.80 -8.92 25.74
N ALA A 25 -0.89 -8.86 24.78
CA ALA A 25 0.52 -9.18 24.99
C ALA A 25 1.17 -8.19 25.98
N SER A 26 0.87 -6.90 25.89
CA SER A 26 1.43 -5.89 26.81
C SER A 26 0.96 -6.05 28.25
N ALA A 27 -0.19 -6.69 28.46
CA ALA A 27 -0.73 -6.96 29.80
C ALA A 27 -0.07 -8.19 30.47
N LEU A 28 0.68 -9.01 29.73
CA LEU A 28 1.35 -10.17 30.31
C LEU A 28 2.53 -9.73 31.18
N PRO A 29 2.68 -10.26 32.40
CA PRO A 29 3.66 -9.78 33.37
C PRO A 29 5.11 -10.05 32.96
N TYR A 30 5.34 -11.04 32.09
CA TYR A 30 6.67 -11.39 31.60
C TYR A 30 7.06 -10.66 30.29
N VAL A 31 6.14 -9.92 29.67
CA VAL A 31 6.41 -9.17 28.44
C VAL A 31 6.88 -7.76 28.80
N ASP A 32 8.10 -7.43 28.40
CA ASP A 32 8.68 -6.12 28.63
C ASP A 32 8.26 -5.09 27.56
N LYS A 33 8.23 -5.52 26.28
CA LYS A 33 7.96 -4.68 25.13
C LYS A 33 7.10 -5.38 24.09
N VAL A 34 6.21 -4.63 23.46
CA VAL A 34 5.51 -5.05 22.25
C VAL A 34 5.96 -4.11 21.13
N LEU A 35 6.62 -4.68 20.11
CA LEU A 35 7.06 -3.95 18.91
C LEU A 35 6.07 -4.23 17.78
N PHE A 36 5.33 -3.23 17.35
CA PHE A 36 4.48 -3.33 16.18
C PHE A 36 5.24 -2.75 14.98
N VAL A 37 5.62 -3.62 14.06
CA VAL A 37 6.50 -3.29 12.94
C VAL A 37 5.67 -3.19 11.68
N VAL A 38 5.65 -1.99 11.11
CA VAL A 38 5.01 -1.68 9.83
C VAL A 38 6.07 -1.45 8.76
N ASP A 39 5.69 -1.65 7.54
CA ASP A 39 6.60 -1.51 6.41
C ASP A 39 6.97 -0.04 6.12
N ARG A 40 6.03 0.90 6.21
CA ARG A 40 6.19 2.29 5.76
C ARG A 40 5.98 3.33 6.84
N LYS A 41 6.63 4.50 6.67
CA LYS A 41 6.44 5.68 7.52
C LYS A 41 5.00 6.17 7.56
N ASP A 42 4.25 6.05 6.45
CA ASP A 42 2.86 6.49 6.40
C ASP A 42 1.91 5.52 7.10
N LEU A 43 2.20 4.23 7.05
CA LEU A 43 1.47 3.22 7.80
C LEU A 43 1.69 3.37 9.30
N ASP A 44 2.87 3.80 9.75
CA ASP A 44 3.16 4.15 11.14
C ASP A 44 2.13 5.16 11.67
N TYR A 45 1.94 6.28 10.94
CA TYR A 45 0.97 7.31 11.34
C TYR A 45 -0.50 6.86 11.22
N GLN A 46 -0.86 6.10 10.18
CA GLN A 46 -2.21 5.56 10.01
C GLN A 46 -2.52 4.53 11.11
N THR A 47 -1.59 3.63 11.38
CA THR A 47 -1.72 2.63 12.44
C THR A 47 -1.86 3.29 13.80
N MET A 48 -1.10 4.35 14.08
CA MET A 48 -1.26 5.13 15.31
C MET A 48 -2.65 5.74 15.45
N LYS A 49 -3.15 6.38 14.38
CA LYS A 49 -4.51 6.95 14.39
C LYS A 49 -5.58 5.90 14.63
N GLU A 50 -5.41 4.72 14.05
CA GLU A 50 -6.35 3.63 14.23
C GLU A 50 -6.25 3.05 15.65
N TYR A 51 -5.07 2.89 16.19
CA TYR A 51 -4.88 2.45 17.58
C TYR A 51 -5.45 3.47 18.57
N ASP A 52 -5.22 4.78 18.37
CA ASP A 52 -5.79 5.84 19.19
C ASP A 52 -7.33 5.90 19.12
N ARG A 53 -7.94 5.37 18.07
CA ARG A 53 -9.42 5.22 17.98
C ARG A 53 -9.93 4.12 18.89
N PHE A 54 -9.13 3.08 19.15
CA PHE A 54 -9.52 2.00 20.05
C PHE A 54 -9.17 2.33 21.50
N GLU A 55 -7.99 2.90 21.75
CA GLU A 55 -7.55 3.33 23.07
C GLU A 55 -6.47 4.42 22.97
N LYS A 56 -6.85 5.64 23.30
CA LYS A 56 -6.00 6.82 23.16
C LYS A 56 -4.73 6.73 24.02
N GLY A 57 -3.56 6.88 23.38
CA GLY A 57 -2.27 6.87 24.05
C GLY A 57 -1.76 5.47 24.43
N SER A 58 -2.42 4.39 23.95
CA SER A 58 -2.01 3.02 24.22
C SER A 58 -0.73 2.61 23.51
N ALA A 59 -0.40 3.26 22.39
CA ALA A 59 0.76 2.97 21.56
C ALA A 59 1.56 4.23 21.24
N ASN A 60 2.84 4.06 20.95
CA ASN A 60 3.77 5.17 20.71
C ASN A 60 4.51 4.95 19.38
N SER A 61 4.40 5.89 18.46
CA SER A 61 5.19 5.89 17.23
C SER A 61 6.52 6.67 17.40
N ASN A 62 7.39 6.56 16.42
CA ASN A 62 8.68 7.24 16.42
C ASN A 62 8.97 7.88 15.06
N ALA A 63 9.32 9.16 15.07
CA ALA A 63 9.70 9.90 13.86
C ALA A 63 11.15 9.56 13.39
N SER A 64 12.00 9.04 14.27
CA SER A 64 13.39 8.75 13.97
C SER A 64 13.91 7.54 14.75
N THR A 65 15.01 6.92 14.26
CA THR A 65 15.72 5.84 14.97
C THR A 65 16.17 6.27 16.37
N ARG A 66 16.52 7.55 16.58
CA ARG A 66 16.91 8.09 17.89
C ARG A 66 15.73 8.09 18.87
N ILE A 67 14.52 8.42 18.41
CA ILE A 67 13.30 8.36 19.25
C ILE A 67 12.98 6.91 19.56
N LEU A 68 13.05 6.00 18.57
CA LEU A 68 12.89 4.57 18.78
C LEU A 68 13.85 4.05 19.87
N GLN A 69 15.14 4.42 19.81
CA GLN A 69 16.11 4.03 20.82
C GLN A 69 15.69 4.49 22.23
N ARG A 70 15.29 5.75 22.41
CA ARG A 70 14.83 6.28 23.71
C ARG A 70 13.61 5.53 24.23
N GLN A 71 12.65 5.22 23.35
CA GLN A 71 11.46 4.44 23.73
C GLN A 71 11.83 3.02 24.17
N LEU A 72 12.80 2.39 23.51
CA LEU A 72 13.32 1.07 23.89
C LEU A 72 14.08 1.10 25.22
N GLU A 73 14.73 2.22 25.53
CA GLU A 73 15.44 2.48 26.80
C GLU A 73 14.51 2.99 27.91
N ASP A 74 13.21 3.12 27.66
CA ASP A 74 12.24 3.72 28.59
C ASP A 74 12.59 5.18 28.98
N ARG A 75 13.04 6.00 28.02
CA ARG A 75 13.40 7.39 28.19
C ARG A 75 12.47 8.33 27.42
N ASP A 76 11.93 9.32 28.10
CA ASP A 76 11.15 10.39 27.46
C ASP A 76 12.06 11.38 26.68
N GLU A 77 11.46 12.40 26.07
CA GLU A 77 12.19 13.41 25.30
C GLU A 77 13.17 14.25 26.15
N LYS A 78 12.91 14.36 27.45
CA LYS A 78 13.74 15.08 28.43
C LYS A 78 14.74 14.17 29.11
N GLY A 79 14.77 12.87 28.80
CA GLY A 79 15.64 11.88 29.41
C GLY A 79 15.13 11.29 30.73
N GLY A 80 13.90 11.65 31.16
CA GLY A 80 13.21 11.04 32.29
C GLY A 80 12.75 9.61 32.00
N TYR A 81 12.40 8.86 33.05
CA TYR A 81 11.84 7.52 32.90
C TYR A 81 10.39 7.58 32.42
N HIS A 82 10.07 6.81 31.36
CA HIS A 82 8.72 6.60 30.88
C HIS A 82 8.58 5.21 30.27
N GLN A 83 7.71 4.38 30.82
CA GLN A 83 7.53 3.02 30.34
C GLN A 83 6.73 2.99 29.03
N TYR A 84 7.41 2.71 27.92
CA TYR A 84 6.79 2.49 26.63
C TYR A 84 6.52 0.99 26.43
N LYS A 85 5.27 0.55 26.60
CA LYS A 85 4.89 -0.86 26.45
C LYS A 85 4.68 -1.25 24.99
N ILE A 86 3.89 -0.48 24.24
CA ILE A 86 3.61 -0.73 22.82
C ILE A 86 4.31 0.35 22.00
N ILE A 87 5.21 -0.07 21.13
CA ILE A 87 6.00 0.82 20.26
C ILE A 87 5.72 0.44 18.81
N ILE A 88 5.19 1.40 18.02
CA ILE A 88 4.97 1.24 16.58
C ILE A 88 6.18 1.81 15.86
N THR A 89 6.79 1.03 15.00
CA THR A 89 7.99 1.43 14.25
C THR A 89 7.98 0.88 12.83
N THR A 90 8.86 1.37 11.97
CA THR A 90 9.04 0.81 10.62
C THR A 90 10.17 -0.22 10.61
N ILE A 91 10.13 -1.13 9.62
CA ILE A 91 11.19 -2.12 9.39
C ILE A 91 12.54 -1.43 9.31
N GLN A 92 12.66 -0.35 8.52
CA GLN A 92 13.92 0.36 8.29
C GLN A 92 14.48 0.98 9.58
N LYS A 93 13.63 1.52 10.44
CA LYS A 93 14.08 2.08 11.73
C LYS A 93 14.55 0.99 12.67
N LEU A 94 13.83 -0.14 12.71
CA LEU A 94 14.21 -1.28 13.55
C LEU A 94 15.52 -1.90 13.04
N ASP A 95 15.71 -2.07 11.74
CA ASP A 95 16.94 -2.58 11.15
C ASP A 95 18.14 -1.68 11.44
N ASN A 96 17.98 -0.38 11.22
CA ASN A 96 19.01 0.61 11.55
C ASN A 96 19.37 0.59 13.04
N PHE A 97 18.39 0.39 13.93
CA PHE A 97 18.63 0.29 15.36
C PHE A 97 19.41 -0.98 15.69
N VAL A 98 18.96 -2.13 15.20
CA VAL A 98 19.59 -3.44 15.45
C VAL A 98 21.04 -3.47 14.94
N THR A 99 21.26 -2.96 13.73
CA THR A 99 22.59 -2.95 13.10
C THR A 99 23.59 -2.08 13.86
N LYS A 100 23.13 -0.92 14.36
CA LYS A 100 24.01 0.05 15.05
C LYS A 100 24.23 -0.27 16.53
N ASN A 101 23.36 -1.05 17.17
CA ASN A 101 23.33 -1.25 18.62
C ASN A 101 23.42 -2.74 19.02
N LYS A 102 24.32 -3.50 18.42
CA LYS A 102 24.46 -4.98 18.54
C LYS A 102 24.52 -5.54 19.97
N GLY A 103 24.87 -4.74 20.97
CA GLY A 103 24.95 -5.13 22.38
C GLY A 103 23.90 -4.50 23.28
N HIS A 104 22.86 -3.91 22.71
CA HIS A 104 21.86 -3.16 23.48
C HIS A 104 21.07 -4.07 24.44
N GLU A 105 20.78 -3.57 25.65
CA GLU A 105 20.11 -4.32 26.70
C GLU A 105 18.70 -4.80 26.33
N VAL A 106 18.02 -4.10 25.42
CA VAL A 106 16.67 -4.46 24.96
C VAL A 106 16.63 -5.87 24.33
N PHE A 107 17.74 -6.36 23.79
CA PHE A 107 17.82 -7.69 23.21
C PHE A 107 17.74 -8.82 24.25
N ASN A 108 17.89 -8.50 25.54
CA ASN A 108 17.70 -9.42 26.64
C ASN A 108 16.29 -9.35 27.25
N LYS A 109 15.52 -8.30 26.92
CA LYS A 109 14.13 -8.13 27.35
C LYS A 109 13.22 -9.13 26.63
N HIS A 110 12.09 -9.49 27.24
CA HIS A 110 11.10 -10.33 26.61
C HIS A 110 10.20 -9.49 25.71
N CYS A 111 10.35 -9.66 24.39
CA CYS A 111 9.68 -8.85 23.39
C CYS A 111 8.61 -9.65 22.64
N VAL A 112 7.46 -9.07 22.40
CA VAL A 112 6.49 -9.54 21.41
C VAL A 112 6.64 -8.65 20.17
N ILE A 113 6.91 -9.26 19.02
CA ILE A 113 7.15 -8.56 17.77
C ILE A 113 6.04 -8.93 16.79
N ILE A 114 5.28 -7.94 16.37
CA ILE A 114 4.14 -8.10 15.48
C ILE A 114 4.45 -7.39 14.17
N PHE A 115 4.42 -8.12 13.07
CA PHE A 115 4.61 -7.57 11.72
C PHE A 115 3.28 -7.43 11.00
N ASP A 116 3.00 -6.24 10.49
CA ASP A 116 1.91 -6.03 9.53
C ASP A 116 2.42 -6.16 8.09
N GLU A 117 1.54 -6.65 7.19
CA GLU A 117 1.84 -6.97 5.78
C GLU A 117 3.10 -7.84 5.63
N CYS A 118 3.20 -8.91 6.42
CA CYS A 118 4.38 -9.75 6.59
C CYS A 118 4.76 -10.65 5.39
N HIS A 119 4.15 -10.44 4.23
CA HIS A 119 4.44 -11.17 2.99
C HIS A 119 5.57 -10.53 2.16
N ARG A 120 6.14 -9.41 2.58
CA ARG A 120 7.10 -8.66 1.77
C ARG A 120 8.53 -9.18 1.89
N SER A 121 9.33 -9.06 0.82
CA SER A 121 10.67 -9.62 0.66
C SER A 121 11.70 -9.20 1.72
N GLN A 122 11.55 -8.01 2.31
CA GLN A 122 12.46 -7.50 3.34
C GLN A 122 12.37 -8.25 4.69
N PHE A 123 11.35 -9.08 4.88
CA PHE A 123 11.17 -9.81 6.13
C PHE A 123 12.23 -10.89 6.37
N GLY A 124 12.76 -11.50 5.31
CA GLY A 124 13.79 -12.52 5.45
C GLY A 124 15.05 -11.99 6.16
N ASP A 125 15.57 -10.86 5.71
CA ASP A 125 16.73 -10.23 6.29
C ASP A 125 16.47 -9.70 7.71
N MET A 126 15.30 -9.08 7.92
CA MET A 126 14.88 -8.60 9.23
C MET A 126 14.63 -9.75 10.20
N HIS A 127 14.02 -10.84 9.77
CA HIS A 127 13.83 -12.05 10.58
C HIS A 127 15.19 -12.57 11.06
N LEU A 128 16.18 -12.67 10.16
CA LEU A 128 17.54 -13.09 10.53
C LEU A 128 18.18 -12.11 11.54
N ALA A 129 17.98 -10.80 11.39
CA ALA A 129 18.46 -9.82 12.35
C ALA A 129 17.78 -9.97 13.73
N ILE A 130 16.47 -10.17 13.76
CA ILE A 130 15.72 -10.39 15.01
C ILE A 130 16.20 -11.66 15.71
N THR A 131 16.23 -12.78 15.02
CA THR A 131 16.64 -14.08 15.60
C THR A 131 18.09 -14.08 16.08
N LYS A 132 18.96 -13.28 15.46
CA LYS A 132 20.36 -13.13 15.84
C LYS A 132 20.56 -12.34 17.13
N TYR A 133 19.75 -11.29 17.35
CA TYR A 133 20.00 -10.35 18.45
C TYR A 133 19.02 -10.47 19.61
N PHE A 134 17.72 -10.68 19.34
CA PHE A 134 16.73 -10.85 20.40
C PHE A 134 16.82 -12.25 20.99
N ARG A 135 16.96 -12.36 22.31
CA ARG A 135 17.11 -13.65 23.01
C ARG A 135 15.80 -14.24 23.49
N LYS A 136 14.82 -13.40 23.80
CA LYS A 136 13.51 -13.78 24.30
C LYS A 136 12.44 -13.02 23.53
N TYR A 137 11.82 -13.69 22.57
CA TYR A 137 10.80 -13.06 21.74
C TYR A 137 9.70 -14.02 21.30
N HIS A 138 8.55 -13.44 21.00
CA HIS A 138 7.47 -14.08 20.26
C HIS A 138 7.28 -13.29 18.97
N LEU A 139 7.06 -13.99 17.85
CA LEU A 139 6.98 -13.39 16.54
C LEU A 139 5.64 -13.69 15.89
N PHE A 140 4.87 -12.64 15.56
CA PHE A 140 3.58 -12.75 14.91
C PHE A 140 3.56 -12.00 13.60
N GLY A 141 3.04 -12.64 12.53
CA GLY A 141 2.83 -12.03 11.23
C GLY A 141 1.35 -11.81 10.91
N PHE A 142 0.99 -10.64 10.41
CA PHE A 142 -0.34 -10.36 9.87
C PHE A 142 -0.22 -10.09 8.37
N THR A 143 -1.03 -10.77 7.56
CA THR A 143 -1.02 -10.57 6.11
C THR A 143 -2.37 -10.89 5.48
N GLY A 144 -2.70 -10.17 4.41
CA GLY A 144 -3.84 -10.50 3.55
C GLY A 144 -3.48 -11.48 2.43
N THR A 145 -2.19 -11.66 2.16
CA THR A 145 -1.65 -12.43 1.03
C THR A 145 -0.41 -13.21 1.45
N PRO A 146 -0.53 -14.32 2.21
CA PRO A 146 0.62 -15.10 2.63
C PRO A 146 1.36 -15.72 1.45
N ILE A 147 2.67 -15.86 1.57
CA ILE A 147 3.52 -16.53 0.59
C ILE A 147 3.60 -18.01 0.93
N PHE A 148 3.23 -18.86 -0.02
CA PHE A 148 3.35 -20.30 0.05
C PHE A 148 4.36 -20.81 -0.98
N ALA A 149 4.76 -22.04 -0.92
CA ALA A 149 5.72 -22.64 -1.87
C ALA A 149 5.29 -22.51 -3.34
N ALA A 150 3.98 -22.51 -3.62
CA ALA A 150 3.43 -22.37 -4.97
C ALA A 150 3.59 -20.97 -5.57
N ASN A 151 3.76 -19.95 -4.74
CA ASN A 151 3.88 -18.54 -5.16
C ASN A 151 5.12 -17.85 -4.57
N ALA A 152 6.04 -18.62 -4.01
CA ALA A 152 7.34 -18.13 -3.54
C ALA A 152 8.28 -17.87 -4.73
N GLY A 153 8.95 -16.73 -4.70
CA GLY A 153 9.95 -16.38 -5.70
C GLY A 153 11.32 -17.06 -5.46
N LYS A 154 12.32 -16.62 -6.22
CA LYS A 154 13.71 -17.10 -6.09
C LYS A 154 14.54 -16.08 -5.30
N GLY A 155 14.38 -16.05 -3.98
CA GLY A 155 15.12 -15.12 -3.11
C GLY A 155 16.51 -15.62 -2.71
N LYS A 156 17.31 -14.73 -2.10
CA LYS A 156 18.67 -15.06 -1.59
C LYS A 156 18.65 -16.06 -0.42
N HIS A 157 17.59 -16.10 0.36
CA HIS A 157 17.43 -16.97 1.54
C HIS A 157 16.30 -17.98 1.30
N MET A 158 16.62 -19.06 0.59
CA MET A 158 15.66 -20.12 0.21
C MET A 158 14.89 -20.73 1.40
N GLU A 159 15.45 -20.69 2.60
CA GLU A 159 14.84 -21.20 3.83
C GLU A 159 13.76 -20.29 4.46
N LEU A 160 13.64 -19.04 4.00
CA LEU A 160 12.68 -18.05 4.49
C LEU A 160 11.78 -17.49 3.38
N LEU A 161 11.57 -18.26 2.33
CA LEU A 161 10.78 -17.82 1.16
C LEU A 161 9.27 -17.82 1.40
N THR A 162 8.80 -18.55 2.41
CA THR A 162 7.37 -18.65 2.69
C THR A 162 6.99 -18.08 4.04
N THR A 163 5.75 -17.60 4.14
CA THR A 163 5.22 -17.08 5.43
C THR A 163 5.30 -18.12 6.57
N PRO A 164 4.95 -19.41 6.35
CA PRO A 164 5.13 -20.43 7.37
C PRO A 164 6.59 -20.67 7.80
N GLN A 165 7.54 -20.60 6.86
CA GLN A 165 8.96 -20.76 7.19
C GLN A 165 9.47 -19.64 8.09
N THR A 166 8.94 -18.42 7.92
CA THR A 166 9.37 -17.24 8.67
C THR A 166 8.68 -17.12 10.02
N PHE A 167 7.37 -17.36 10.08
CA PHE A 167 6.55 -17.08 11.26
C PHE A 167 6.08 -18.34 12.00
N GLY A 168 6.15 -19.53 11.40
CA GLY A 168 5.66 -20.78 11.97
C GLY A 168 4.21 -21.06 11.60
N ASP A 169 3.41 -21.50 12.58
CA ASP A 169 2.06 -22.00 12.36
C ASP A 169 1.05 -20.92 11.93
N GLN A 170 0.09 -21.33 11.09
CA GLN A 170 -1.07 -20.52 10.77
C GLN A 170 -2.06 -20.55 11.95
N LEU A 171 -2.16 -19.42 12.65
CA LEU A 171 -2.99 -19.32 13.86
C LEU A 171 -4.46 -19.06 13.54
N HIS A 172 -4.75 -18.29 12.50
CA HIS A 172 -6.12 -17.98 12.08
C HIS A 172 -6.17 -17.62 10.60
N THR A 173 -7.30 -17.94 9.98
CA THR A 173 -7.58 -17.61 8.57
C THR A 173 -8.92 -16.91 8.46
N TYR A 174 -8.94 -15.79 7.75
CA TYR A 174 -10.15 -15.10 7.32
C TYR A 174 -9.89 -14.53 5.92
N THR A 175 -10.29 -15.31 4.93
CA THR A 175 -9.99 -15.01 3.51
C THR A 175 -10.95 -13.95 2.95
N ILE A 176 -10.68 -13.51 1.73
CA ILE A 176 -11.59 -12.59 1.02
C ILE A 176 -12.96 -13.24 0.75
N VAL A 177 -13.01 -14.56 0.60
CA VAL A 177 -14.27 -15.29 0.41
C VAL A 177 -15.10 -15.26 1.69
N ASP A 178 -14.48 -15.48 2.84
CA ASP A 178 -15.14 -15.39 4.14
C ASP A 178 -15.67 -13.98 4.37
N ALA A 179 -14.84 -12.96 4.10
CA ALA A 179 -15.21 -11.55 4.26
C ALA A 179 -16.36 -11.11 3.34
N ILE A 180 -16.46 -11.65 2.12
CA ILE A 180 -17.58 -11.43 1.21
C ILE A 180 -18.85 -12.12 1.73
N ASN A 181 -18.74 -13.37 2.17
CA ASN A 181 -19.88 -14.14 2.69
C ASN A 181 -20.46 -13.51 3.95
N ASP A 182 -19.61 -12.98 4.83
CA ASP A 182 -20.02 -12.28 6.05
C ASP A 182 -20.50 -10.83 5.78
N GLY A 183 -20.41 -10.34 4.54
CA GLY A 183 -20.78 -8.97 4.20
C GLY A 183 -19.83 -7.90 4.73
N ASN A 184 -18.61 -8.25 5.10
CA ASN A 184 -17.60 -7.30 5.60
C ASN A 184 -16.84 -6.57 4.47
N VAL A 185 -16.88 -7.12 3.27
CA VAL A 185 -16.39 -6.47 2.05
C VAL A 185 -17.33 -6.78 0.88
N LEU A 186 -17.32 -5.93 -0.14
CA LEU A 186 -18.12 -6.15 -1.34
C LEU A 186 -17.45 -7.17 -2.27
N PRO A 187 -18.23 -7.99 -3.00
CA PRO A 187 -17.71 -8.75 -4.11
C PRO A 187 -17.27 -7.79 -5.23
N PHE A 188 -16.25 -8.15 -6.00
CA PHE A 188 -15.86 -7.40 -7.19
C PHE A 188 -16.25 -8.14 -8.46
N ARG A 189 -16.60 -7.37 -9.47
CA ARG A 189 -16.84 -7.85 -10.83
C ARG A 189 -15.66 -7.46 -11.70
N ILE A 190 -15.18 -8.40 -12.50
CA ILE A 190 -14.11 -8.18 -13.45
C ILE A 190 -14.70 -8.18 -14.86
N ASP A 191 -14.45 -7.12 -15.60
CA ASP A 191 -14.79 -7.00 -17.01
C ASP A 191 -13.49 -6.94 -17.81
N TYR A 192 -13.31 -7.83 -18.76
CA TYR A 192 -12.14 -7.85 -19.64
C TYR A 192 -12.46 -7.09 -20.92
N VAL A 193 -11.56 -6.17 -21.29
CA VAL A 193 -11.65 -5.41 -22.54
C VAL A 193 -10.45 -5.75 -23.40
N ASN A 194 -10.67 -6.38 -24.54
CA ASN A 194 -9.60 -6.70 -25.48
C ASN A 194 -9.17 -5.43 -26.23
N THR A 195 -7.94 -4.98 -26.01
CA THR A 195 -7.38 -3.75 -26.58
C THR A 195 -6.35 -3.99 -27.68
N VAL A 196 -5.98 -5.24 -27.93
CA VAL A 196 -5.04 -5.66 -28.97
C VAL A 196 -5.63 -6.84 -29.75
N LYS A 197 -5.67 -6.72 -31.07
CA LYS A 197 -6.05 -7.86 -31.92
C LYS A 197 -4.79 -8.65 -32.28
N GLU A 198 -4.71 -9.87 -31.83
CA GLU A 198 -3.67 -10.81 -32.27
C GLU A 198 -3.93 -11.23 -33.70
N LYS A 199 -2.87 -11.31 -34.54
CA LYS A 199 -2.97 -11.90 -35.84
C LYS A 199 -3.02 -13.41 -35.67
N GLU A 200 -3.98 -14.08 -36.33
CA GLU A 200 -4.04 -15.52 -36.41
C GLU A 200 -2.70 -16.07 -36.94
N ASN A 201 -2.11 -17.04 -36.21
CA ASN A 201 -0.84 -17.73 -36.51
C ASN A 201 0.48 -17.14 -35.98
N ILE A 202 0.49 -16.17 -35.06
CA ILE A 202 1.72 -15.82 -34.34
C ILE A 202 1.71 -16.57 -33.02
N LYS A 203 2.70 -17.44 -32.79
CA LYS A 203 2.91 -18.08 -31.50
C LYS A 203 3.57 -17.05 -30.57
N ASP A 204 3.07 -16.87 -29.32
CA ASP A 204 3.57 -15.95 -28.29
C ASP A 204 5.10 -15.96 -28.11
N LYS A 205 5.73 -17.11 -28.36
CA LYS A 205 7.20 -17.25 -28.27
C LYS A 205 8.01 -16.45 -29.31
N ASN A 206 7.36 -15.91 -30.33
CA ASN A 206 8.04 -15.21 -31.45
C ASN A 206 7.88 -13.68 -31.38
N VAL A 207 7.15 -13.15 -30.38
CA VAL A 207 6.99 -11.71 -30.20
C VAL A 207 8.01 -11.23 -29.16
N SER A 208 8.87 -10.30 -29.54
CA SER A 208 9.84 -9.75 -28.60
C SER A 208 9.16 -8.89 -27.53
N ALA A 209 9.76 -8.80 -26.34
CA ALA A 209 9.27 -7.91 -25.28
C ALA A 209 9.17 -6.45 -25.75
N ILE A 210 10.10 -6.01 -26.61
CA ILE A 210 10.12 -4.67 -27.21
C ILE A 210 8.90 -4.45 -28.12
N ASP A 211 8.49 -5.45 -28.89
CA ASP A 211 7.32 -5.32 -29.77
C ASP A 211 6.03 -5.29 -28.97
N ILE A 212 5.96 -6.04 -27.87
CA ILE A 212 4.84 -5.98 -26.92
C ILE A 212 4.76 -4.60 -26.27
N GLU A 213 5.85 -4.08 -25.77
CA GLU A 213 5.89 -2.75 -25.15
C GLU A 213 5.48 -1.65 -26.13
N ARG A 214 5.95 -1.71 -27.37
CA ARG A 214 5.55 -0.77 -28.43
C ARG A 214 4.07 -0.88 -28.77
N ALA A 215 3.52 -2.07 -28.85
CA ALA A 215 2.09 -2.29 -29.09
C ALA A 215 1.24 -1.76 -27.94
N MET A 216 1.64 -2.04 -26.70
CA MET A 216 0.94 -1.57 -25.49
C MET A 216 1.00 -0.03 -25.35
N GLY A 217 2.12 0.59 -25.74
CA GLY A 217 2.33 2.02 -25.69
C GLY A 217 1.90 2.80 -26.94
N ALA A 218 1.19 2.16 -27.91
CA ALA A 218 0.77 2.81 -29.15
C ALA A 218 -0.24 3.94 -28.88
N PRO A 219 -0.06 5.15 -29.46
CA PRO A 219 -0.91 6.30 -29.21
C PRO A 219 -2.40 6.05 -29.52
N GLU A 220 -2.68 5.31 -30.60
CA GLU A 220 -4.03 4.96 -30.98
C GLU A 220 -4.71 4.06 -29.94
N ARG A 221 -3.99 3.09 -29.41
CA ARG A 221 -4.50 2.22 -28.35
C ARG A 221 -4.81 3.02 -27.08
N ILE A 222 -3.90 3.87 -26.65
CA ILE A 222 -4.08 4.74 -25.46
C ILE A 222 -5.28 5.65 -25.65
N ARG A 223 -5.43 6.27 -26.83
CA ARG A 223 -6.57 7.13 -27.16
C ARG A 223 -7.90 6.38 -27.05
N GLU A 224 -7.99 5.18 -27.62
CA GLU A 224 -9.23 4.38 -27.55
C GLU A 224 -9.54 3.90 -26.13
N ILE A 225 -8.53 3.52 -25.34
CA ILE A 225 -8.73 3.15 -23.93
C ILE A 225 -9.22 4.34 -23.11
N VAL A 226 -8.64 5.51 -23.28
CA VAL A 226 -9.09 6.73 -22.60
C VAL A 226 -10.51 7.08 -22.99
N LYS A 227 -10.83 7.06 -24.28
CA LYS A 227 -12.19 7.26 -24.79
C LYS A 227 -13.18 6.28 -24.16
N TYR A 228 -12.89 4.98 -24.20
CA TYR A 228 -13.72 3.95 -23.59
C TYR A 228 -13.92 4.18 -22.09
N THR A 229 -12.84 4.53 -21.38
CA THR A 229 -12.88 4.82 -19.95
C THR A 229 -13.82 5.99 -19.64
N LEU A 230 -13.70 7.09 -20.39
CA LEU A 230 -14.55 8.27 -20.22
C LEU A 230 -16.02 8.04 -20.57
N GLU A 231 -16.30 7.29 -21.63
CA GLU A 231 -17.66 6.91 -22.04
C GLU A 231 -18.37 6.05 -21.00
N HIS A 232 -17.65 5.14 -20.33
CA HIS A 232 -18.21 4.21 -19.35
C HIS A 232 -18.02 4.68 -17.90
N PHE A 233 -17.36 5.80 -17.67
CA PHE A 233 -17.00 6.27 -16.34
C PHE A 233 -18.21 6.47 -15.43
N ASP A 234 -19.23 7.16 -15.91
CA ASP A 234 -20.41 7.49 -15.11
C ASP A 234 -21.20 6.25 -14.72
N GLN A 235 -21.31 5.29 -15.63
CA GLN A 235 -21.96 4.01 -15.35
C GLN A 235 -21.17 3.20 -14.32
N LYS A 236 -19.86 3.05 -14.50
CA LYS A 236 -19.00 2.24 -13.62
C LYS A 236 -18.88 2.87 -12.23
N THR A 237 -18.74 4.17 -12.15
CA THR A 237 -18.66 4.90 -10.88
C THR A 237 -20.01 5.30 -10.30
N LYS A 238 -21.11 4.83 -10.89
CA LYS A 238 -22.48 5.09 -10.41
C LYS A 238 -22.79 6.58 -10.19
N ARG A 239 -22.43 7.44 -11.15
CA ARG A 239 -22.58 8.91 -11.04
C ARG A 239 -24.04 9.36 -10.75
N ASN A 240 -25.03 8.58 -11.15
CA ASN A 240 -26.44 8.86 -10.91
C ASN A 240 -26.93 8.37 -9.53
N SER A 241 -26.06 7.77 -8.72
CA SER A 241 -26.38 7.33 -7.37
C SER A 241 -25.89 8.32 -6.34
N PHE A 242 -26.71 8.61 -5.33
CA PHE A 242 -26.37 9.56 -4.28
C PHE A 242 -26.25 8.86 -2.93
N TYR A 243 -25.32 9.33 -2.13
CA TYR A 243 -25.12 8.86 -0.75
C TYR A 243 -24.64 9.99 0.16
N SER A 244 -24.65 9.77 1.46
CA SER A 244 -24.11 10.72 2.43
C SER A 244 -22.67 10.34 2.77
N LEU A 245 -21.76 11.30 2.72
CA LEU A 245 -20.37 11.14 3.17
C LEU A 245 -20.05 12.28 4.15
N LYS A 246 -19.81 11.97 5.41
CA LYS A 246 -19.53 12.96 6.47
C LYS A 246 -20.58 14.10 6.49
N GLY A 247 -21.85 13.76 6.33
CA GLY A 247 -22.95 14.73 6.31
C GLY A 247 -23.14 15.49 5.00
N LYS A 248 -22.31 15.28 3.98
CA LYS A 248 -22.45 15.88 2.65
C LYS A 248 -23.08 14.90 1.68
N ARG A 249 -24.02 15.38 0.86
CA ARG A 249 -24.58 14.60 -0.25
C ARG A 249 -23.57 14.51 -1.39
N MET A 250 -23.15 13.29 -1.73
CA MET A 250 -22.19 12.99 -2.79
C MET A 250 -22.87 12.25 -3.94
N ALA A 251 -22.41 12.50 -5.17
CA ALA A 251 -22.88 11.81 -6.37
C ALA A 251 -21.77 10.88 -6.90
N GLY A 252 -22.08 9.60 -7.00
CA GLY A 252 -21.20 8.57 -7.53
C GLY A 252 -19.88 8.39 -6.77
N PHE A 253 -19.10 7.48 -7.24
CA PHE A 253 -17.82 7.09 -6.67
C PHE A 253 -16.65 7.62 -7.52
N ASN A 254 -15.43 7.46 -7.05
CA ASN A 254 -14.23 7.71 -7.83
C ASN A 254 -13.62 6.40 -8.35
N ALA A 255 -12.63 6.56 -9.23
CA ALA A 255 -11.93 5.45 -9.85
C ALA A 255 -10.41 5.62 -9.73
N MET A 256 -9.72 4.51 -9.83
CA MET A 256 -8.27 4.44 -10.00
C MET A 256 -7.95 3.84 -11.36
N PHE A 257 -6.86 4.30 -11.99
CA PHE A 257 -6.36 3.79 -13.26
C PHE A 257 -4.91 3.34 -13.06
N ALA A 258 -4.70 2.02 -13.03
CA ALA A 258 -3.39 1.42 -12.81
C ALA A 258 -2.70 1.13 -14.14
N VAL A 259 -1.47 1.61 -14.29
CA VAL A 259 -0.65 1.47 -15.50
C VAL A 259 0.68 0.80 -15.21
N SER A 260 1.30 0.26 -16.26
CA SER A 260 2.50 -0.59 -16.16
C SER A 260 3.77 0.17 -15.76
N SER A 261 3.90 1.44 -16.11
CA SER A 261 5.14 2.21 -15.92
C SER A 261 4.89 3.71 -15.83
N ILE A 262 5.90 4.46 -15.40
CA ILE A 262 5.89 5.94 -15.37
C ILE A 262 5.65 6.52 -16.78
N PRO A 263 6.36 6.09 -17.84
CA PRO A 263 6.06 6.56 -19.19
C PRO A 263 4.61 6.32 -19.62
N MET A 264 4.01 5.21 -19.21
CA MET A 264 2.58 4.95 -19.48
C MET A 264 1.68 5.89 -18.67
N ALA A 265 1.98 6.17 -17.41
CA ALA A 265 1.24 7.15 -16.62
C ALA A 265 1.25 8.54 -17.27
N MET A 266 2.40 8.97 -17.76
CA MET A 266 2.57 10.24 -18.49
C MET A 266 1.70 10.29 -19.75
N LYS A 267 1.72 9.24 -20.57
CA LYS A 267 0.93 9.16 -21.82
C LYS A 267 -0.58 9.17 -21.51
N TYR A 268 -1.02 8.38 -20.56
CA TYR A 268 -2.43 8.33 -20.16
C TYR A 268 -2.91 9.66 -19.57
N TYR A 269 -2.15 10.26 -18.66
CA TYR A 269 -2.51 11.55 -18.07
C TYR A 269 -2.67 12.63 -19.13
N THR A 270 -1.73 12.70 -20.07
CA THR A 270 -1.76 13.66 -21.19
C THR A 270 -2.99 13.43 -22.07
N GLU A 271 -3.29 12.20 -22.43
CA GLU A 271 -4.42 11.87 -23.28
C GLU A 271 -5.77 12.10 -22.56
N PHE A 272 -5.87 11.78 -21.28
CA PHE A 272 -7.05 12.13 -20.47
C PHE A 272 -7.28 13.64 -20.44
N LYS A 273 -6.25 14.44 -20.18
CA LYS A 273 -6.37 15.92 -20.20
C LYS A 273 -6.86 16.42 -21.56
N LYS A 274 -6.32 15.90 -22.64
CA LYS A 274 -6.70 16.27 -24.00
C LYS A 274 -8.18 15.99 -24.26
N GLN A 275 -8.66 14.76 -24.06
CA GLN A 275 -10.04 14.39 -24.32
C GLN A 275 -11.03 15.08 -23.38
N LEU A 276 -10.64 15.34 -22.13
CA LEU A 276 -11.47 16.11 -21.19
C LEU A 276 -11.61 17.56 -21.62
N ALA A 277 -10.55 18.19 -22.12
CA ALA A 277 -10.62 19.55 -22.66
C ALA A 277 -11.53 19.64 -23.89
N GLU A 278 -11.49 18.62 -24.77
CA GLU A 278 -12.36 18.55 -25.96
C GLU A 278 -13.83 18.35 -25.59
N SER A 279 -14.11 17.60 -24.51
CA SER A 279 -15.48 17.28 -24.08
C SER A 279 -16.12 18.34 -23.18
N HIS A 280 -15.37 19.37 -22.74
CA HIS A 280 -15.80 20.37 -21.76
C HIS A 280 -16.39 19.79 -20.46
N ARG A 281 -16.00 18.56 -20.12
CA ARG A 281 -16.52 17.86 -18.95
C ARG A 281 -15.77 18.32 -17.71
N GLN A 282 -16.52 18.68 -16.65
CA GLN A 282 -15.93 18.90 -15.34
C GLN A 282 -15.50 17.56 -14.72
N PHE A 283 -14.19 17.33 -14.66
CA PHE A 283 -13.63 16.08 -14.25
C PHE A 283 -12.24 16.29 -13.68
N THR A 284 -12.03 15.85 -12.45
CA THR A 284 -10.74 16.04 -11.77
C THR A 284 -9.90 14.78 -11.88
N ILE A 285 -8.76 14.92 -12.55
CA ILE A 285 -7.75 13.87 -12.63
C ILE A 285 -6.52 14.25 -11.82
N ALA A 286 -5.89 13.25 -11.22
CA ALA A 286 -4.59 13.40 -10.57
C ALA A 286 -3.70 12.21 -10.90
N THR A 287 -2.40 12.38 -10.80
CA THR A 287 -1.43 11.29 -10.93
C THR A 287 -0.36 11.41 -9.87
N ILE A 288 0.16 10.28 -9.46
CA ILE A 288 1.28 10.21 -8.54
C ILE A 288 2.13 8.98 -8.86
N PHE A 289 3.42 9.18 -8.87
CA PHE A 289 4.42 8.12 -8.97
C PHE A 289 5.72 8.58 -8.33
N SER A 290 6.54 7.63 -7.93
CA SER A 290 7.89 7.84 -7.42
C SER A 290 8.84 6.88 -8.09
N TYR A 291 10.13 7.08 -7.91
CA TYR A 291 11.12 6.10 -8.35
C TYR A 291 10.94 4.83 -7.50
N ALA A 292 10.42 3.79 -8.14
CA ALA A 292 10.65 2.42 -7.71
C ALA A 292 11.52 1.80 -8.78
N ALA A 293 12.60 1.12 -8.41
CA ALA A 293 13.41 0.41 -9.37
C ALA A 293 12.50 -0.52 -10.16
N ASN A 294 12.32 -0.22 -11.46
CA ASN A 294 11.56 -1.04 -12.40
C ASN A 294 12.39 -2.28 -12.77
N GLU A 295 12.86 -3.02 -11.80
CA GLU A 295 13.27 -4.39 -12.06
C GLU A 295 11.99 -5.20 -12.08
N ASP A 296 11.75 -5.92 -13.18
CA ASP A 296 10.73 -6.97 -13.24
C ASP A 296 10.99 -7.92 -12.08
N ASP A 297 10.28 -7.70 -10.98
CA ASP A 297 10.37 -8.60 -9.84
C ASP A 297 9.65 -9.89 -10.23
N PRO A 298 10.38 -11.00 -10.40
CA PRO A 298 9.77 -12.28 -10.76
C PRO A 298 8.75 -12.76 -9.72
N GLU A 299 8.71 -12.14 -8.53
CA GLU A 299 7.85 -12.50 -7.42
C GLU A 299 6.48 -11.81 -7.44
N ASP A 300 6.24 -10.90 -8.40
CA ASP A 300 4.95 -10.22 -8.57
C ASP A 300 4.42 -9.50 -7.30
N VAL A 301 5.33 -9.18 -6.38
CA VAL A 301 5.06 -8.32 -5.25
C VAL A 301 5.09 -6.89 -5.77
N LEU A 302 3.98 -6.16 -5.64
CA LEU A 302 3.95 -4.73 -5.99
C LEU A 302 5.05 -4.03 -5.20
N GLN A 303 6.06 -3.52 -5.92
CA GLN A 303 7.23 -2.88 -5.34
C GLN A 303 6.82 -1.72 -4.43
N GLU A 304 7.58 -1.53 -3.37
CA GLU A 304 7.29 -0.52 -2.36
C GLU A 304 7.33 0.89 -2.94
N GLU A 305 6.35 1.69 -2.53
CA GLU A 305 6.32 3.11 -2.83
C GLU A 305 7.42 3.82 -2.04
N GLY A 306 8.55 4.09 -2.67
CA GLY A 306 9.48 5.09 -2.17
C GLY A 306 8.90 6.49 -2.41
N PHE A 307 9.16 7.45 -1.51
CA PHE A 307 8.90 8.87 -1.78
C PHE A 307 10.12 9.55 -2.41
N ASP A 308 11.01 8.77 -3.01
CA ASP A 308 12.23 9.29 -3.63
C ASP A 308 11.91 9.77 -5.05
N THR A 309 11.78 11.09 -5.19
CA THR A 309 11.64 11.76 -6.47
C THR A 309 12.98 12.16 -7.07
N ASP A 310 14.06 12.15 -6.28
CA ASP A 310 15.39 12.56 -6.74
C ASP A 310 16.03 11.50 -7.66
N ALA A 311 15.61 10.25 -7.52
CA ALA A 311 16.04 9.16 -8.39
C ALA A 311 15.25 9.07 -9.71
N LEU A 312 14.19 9.87 -9.91
CA LEU A 312 13.49 9.97 -11.19
C LEU A 312 14.40 10.60 -12.25
N ASP A 313 14.31 10.11 -13.49
CA ASP A 313 14.90 10.82 -14.62
C ASP A 313 14.27 12.22 -14.76
N GLN A 314 15.02 13.15 -15.37
CA GLN A 314 14.62 14.56 -15.46
C GLN A 314 13.26 14.74 -16.15
N THR A 315 12.98 13.97 -17.19
CA THR A 315 11.71 14.07 -17.96
C THR A 315 10.53 13.63 -17.09
N SER A 316 10.65 12.52 -16.37
CA SER A 316 9.61 12.02 -15.47
C SER A 316 9.38 12.97 -14.29
N ARG A 317 10.44 13.58 -13.76
CA ARG A 317 10.35 14.57 -12.69
C ARG A 317 9.66 15.85 -13.13
N ASP A 318 10.05 16.41 -14.29
CA ASP A 318 9.45 17.62 -14.85
C ASP A 318 7.97 17.41 -15.16
N PHE A 319 7.62 16.22 -15.66
CA PHE A 319 6.23 15.87 -15.90
C PHE A 319 5.43 15.78 -14.60
N LEU A 320 5.97 15.11 -13.58
CA LEU A 320 5.32 15.01 -12.26
C LEU A 320 5.13 16.40 -11.65
N GLU A 321 6.12 17.27 -11.75
CA GLU A 321 6.03 18.67 -11.33
C GLU A 321 4.88 19.39 -12.04
N SER A 322 4.78 19.25 -13.37
CA SER A 322 3.68 19.83 -14.13
C SER A 322 2.30 19.29 -13.70
N ALA A 323 2.19 17.99 -13.44
CA ALA A 323 0.94 17.40 -12.97
C ALA A 323 0.58 17.86 -11.54
N ILE A 324 1.57 18.08 -10.67
CA ILE A 324 1.38 18.68 -9.35
C ILE A 324 0.92 20.15 -9.48
N GLN A 325 1.43 20.91 -10.45
CA GLN A 325 0.97 22.28 -10.69
C GLN A 325 -0.49 22.34 -11.18
N ASP A 326 -0.91 21.39 -12.03
CA ASP A 326 -2.33 21.24 -12.39
C ASP A 326 -3.20 21.00 -11.13
N TYR A 327 -2.73 20.10 -10.24
CA TYR A 327 -3.39 19.83 -8.98
C TYR A 327 -3.41 21.07 -8.07
N ASN A 328 -2.30 21.77 -7.91
CA ASN A 328 -2.22 23.00 -7.13
C ASN A 328 -3.24 24.04 -7.61
N THR A 329 -3.39 24.16 -8.94
CA THR A 329 -4.37 25.08 -9.56
C THR A 329 -5.80 24.65 -9.23
N ALA A 330 -6.10 23.34 -9.32
CA ALA A 330 -7.44 22.81 -9.06
C ALA A 330 -7.87 22.97 -7.60
N PHE A 331 -6.92 22.84 -6.66
CA PHE A 331 -7.20 22.78 -5.23
C PHE A 331 -6.64 23.95 -4.41
N ASN A 332 -6.05 24.95 -5.07
CA ASN A 332 -5.41 26.08 -4.41
C ASN A 332 -4.38 25.67 -3.34
N THR A 333 -3.46 24.81 -3.75
CA THR A 333 -2.34 24.29 -2.94
C THR A 333 -0.99 24.71 -3.52
N ASN A 334 0.11 24.34 -2.88
CA ASN A 334 1.45 24.75 -3.32
C ASN A 334 2.48 23.61 -3.12
N PHE A 335 2.19 22.43 -3.58
CA PHE A 335 3.09 21.29 -3.56
C PHE A 335 4.07 21.31 -4.73
N ASP A 336 5.17 20.59 -4.59
CA ASP A 336 6.14 20.34 -5.64
C ASP A 336 6.83 18.98 -5.43
N THR A 337 7.78 18.63 -6.29
CA THR A 337 8.51 17.35 -6.24
C THR A 337 9.62 17.29 -5.20
N SER A 338 9.84 18.33 -4.38
CA SER A 338 10.79 18.26 -3.26
C SER A 338 10.29 17.29 -2.19
N SER A 339 11.21 16.57 -1.54
CA SER A 339 10.90 15.43 -0.67
C SER A 339 9.78 15.71 0.36
N ASP A 340 9.87 16.82 1.11
CA ASP A 340 8.88 17.16 2.14
C ASP A 340 7.53 17.57 1.55
N LYS A 341 7.53 18.35 0.47
CA LYS A 341 6.30 18.79 -0.20
C LYS A 341 5.63 17.67 -0.97
N PHE A 342 6.41 16.74 -1.53
CA PHE A 342 5.88 15.56 -2.18
C PHE A 342 5.17 14.63 -1.19
N GLN A 343 5.71 14.44 0.01
CA GLN A 343 5.01 13.69 1.08
C GLN A 343 3.71 14.37 1.49
N ASN A 344 3.69 15.70 1.56
CA ASN A 344 2.47 16.45 1.86
C ASN A 344 1.46 16.36 0.70
N TYR A 345 1.92 16.40 -0.55
CA TYR A 345 1.09 16.14 -1.73
C TYR A 345 0.42 14.77 -1.66
N TYR A 346 1.20 13.71 -1.36
CA TYR A 346 0.66 12.35 -1.17
C TYR A 346 -0.45 12.31 -0.11
N LYS A 347 -0.23 12.95 1.05
CA LYS A 347 -1.21 12.99 2.15
C LYS A 347 -2.47 13.74 1.76
N ASP A 348 -2.34 14.91 1.14
CA ASP A 348 -3.47 15.71 0.67
C ASP A 348 -4.26 14.98 -0.42
N LEU A 349 -3.59 14.43 -1.43
CA LEU A 349 -4.19 13.63 -2.49
C LEU A 349 -4.96 12.43 -1.93
N SER A 350 -4.34 11.70 -0.99
CA SER A 350 -4.99 10.58 -0.29
C SER A 350 -6.30 11.01 0.38
N MET A 351 -6.29 12.16 1.08
CA MET A 351 -7.48 12.69 1.73
C MET A 351 -8.56 13.12 0.72
N ARG A 352 -8.17 13.77 -0.38
CA ARG A 352 -9.12 14.22 -1.41
C ARG A 352 -9.76 13.05 -2.16
N VAL A 353 -9.00 11.98 -2.44
CA VAL A 353 -9.59 10.76 -2.98
C VAL A 353 -10.60 10.17 -2.00
N LYS A 354 -10.27 10.06 -0.71
CA LYS A 354 -11.19 9.59 0.35
C LYS A 354 -12.43 10.48 0.54
N ASN A 355 -12.30 11.76 0.26
CA ASN A 355 -13.41 12.72 0.33
C ASN A 355 -14.19 12.84 -1.01
N ARG A 356 -13.86 12.06 -2.02
CA ARG A 356 -14.49 12.08 -3.34
C ARG A 356 -14.26 13.41 -4.10
N GLU A 357 -13.15 14.11 -3.86
CA GLU A 357 -12.80 15.36 -4.53
C GLU A 357 -12.01 15.13 -5.83
N VAL A 358 -11.39 13.95 -6.00
CA VAL A 358 -10.71 13.52 -7.22
C VAL A 358 -11.55 12.43 -7.89
N ASP A 359 -11.81 12.56 -9.18
CA ASP A 359 -12.61 11.62 -9.94
C ASP A 359 -11.82 10.38 -10.39
N LEU A 360 -10.64 10.60 -10.91
CA LEU A 360 -9.77 9.56 -11.42
C LEU A 360 -8.33 9.78 -10.94
N LEU A 361 -7.77 8.76 -10.30
CA LEU A 361 -6.39 8.74 -9.87
C LEU A 361 -5.58 7.77 -10.75
N ILE A 362 -4.60 8.29 -11.50
CA ILE A 362 -3.70 7.48 -12.34
C ILE A 362 -2.46 7.13 -11.53
N VAL A 363 -2.15 5.83 -11.46
CA VAL A 363 -1.05 5.31 -10.62
C VAL A 363 -0.25 4.23 -11.33
N VAL A 364 1.01 4.10 -10.97
CA VAL A 364 1.85 2.96 -11.38
C VAL A 364 1.76 1.85 -10.34
N ASN A 365 2.27 2.08 -9.15
CA ASN A 365 2.21 1.15 -8.01
C ASN A 365 1.60 1.81 -6.77
N MET A 366 1.82 3.12 -6.60
CA MET A 366 1.33 3.88 -5.46
C MET A 366 -0.19 3.76 -5.32
N PHE A 367 -0.69 3.66 -4.10
CA PHE A 367 -2.09 3.44 -3.76
C PHE A 367 -2.68 2.06 -4.14
N LEU A 368 -1.99 1.21 -4.90
CA LEU A 368 -2.46 -0.15 -5.17
C LEU A 368 -2.35 -1.06 -3.95
N THR A 369 -1.46 -0.73 -3.02
CA THR A 369 -1.32 -1.41 -1.73
C THR A 369 -1.52 -0.44 -0.57
N GLY A 370 -2.04 -0.90 0.57
CA GLY A 370 -2.15 -0.10 1.80
C GLY A 370 -3.15 1.07 1.78
N PHE A 371 -3.69 1.44 0.63
CA PHE A 371 -4.66 2.54 0.54
C PHE A 371 -6.09 2.08 0.81
N ASP A 372 -6.81 2.81 1.62
CA ASP A 372 -8.21 2.54 1.97
C ASP A 372 -9.10 3.75 1.73
N ALA A 373 -10.05 3.61 0.79
CA ALA A 373 -11.03 4.63 0.45
C ALA A 373 -12.39 3.98 0.15
N THR A 374 -13.37 4.23 0.98
CA THR A 374 -14.74 3.74 0.81
C THR A 374 -15.45 4.37 -0.39
N THR A 375 -14.93 5.46 -0.91
CA THR A 375 -15.42 6.16 -2.10
C THR A 375 -14.89 5.61 -3.41
N LEU A 376 -13.89 4.71 -3.36
CA LEU A 376 -13.28 4.09 -4.54
C LEU A 376 -14.00 2.78 -4.88
N ASN A 377 -14.72 2.74 -6.01
CA ASN A 377 -15.47 1.55 -6.42
C ASN A 377 -15.03 0.94 -7.75
N THR A 378 -14.18 1.62 -8.50
CA THR A 378 -13.76 1.18 -9.83
C THR A 378 -12.25 1.22 -9.95
N LEU A 379 -11.66 0.14 -10.46
CA LEU A 379 -10.26 0.05 -10.82
C LEU A 379 -10.15 -0.30 -12.31
N TRP A 380 -9.56 0.60 -13.08
CA TRP A 380 -9.15 0.35 -14.46
C TRP A 380 -7.72 -0.17 -14.44
N VAL A 381 -7.43 -1.22 -15.19
CA VAL A 381 -6.11 -1.87 -15.17
C VAL A 381 -5.58 -2.00 -16.59
N ASP A 382 -4.52 -1.26 -16.91
CA ASP A 382 -3.69 -1.45 -18.10
C ASP A 382 -2.26 -1.85 -17.66
N LYS A 383 -2.21 -2.95 -16.93
CA LYS A 383 -1.02 -3.49 -16.30
C LYS A 383 -1.18 -4.98 -16.12
N ASN A 384 -0.09 -5.73 -16.27
CA ASN A 384 -0.09 -7.15 -15.96
C ASN A 384 0.02 -7.34 -14.45
N LEU A 385 -1.11 -7.54 -13.77
CA LEU A 385 -1.17 -7.88 -12.35
C LEU A 385 -1.34 -9.38 -12.19
N LYS A 386 -0.54 -9.99 -11.35
CA LYS A 386 -0.58 -11.41 -11.07
C LYS A 386 -0.67 -11.66 -9.57
N MET A 387 -1.07 -12.86 -9.18
CA MET A 387 -1.02 -13.36 -7.81
C MET A 387 -1.41 -12.32 -6.74
N HIS A 388 -0.49 -11.98 -5.86
CA HIS A 388 -0.70 -11.07 -4.72
C HIS A 388 -1.06 -9.65 -5.16
N GLY A 389 -0.36 -9.13 -6.17
CA GLY A 389 -0.62 -7.79 -6.70
C GLY A 389 -2.03 -7.65 -7.26
N LEU A 390 -2.57 -8.69 -7.89
CA LEU A 390 -3.93 -8.74 -8.38
C LEU A 390 -4.96 -8.62 -7.24
N ILE A 391 -4.83 -9.47 -6.22
CA ILE A 391 -5.74 -9.48 -5.06
C ILE A 391 -5.66 -8.16 -4.30
N GLN A 392 -4.45 -7.63 -4.09
CA GLN A 392 -4.24 -6.38 -3.38
C GLN A 392 -4.85 -5.20 -4.10
N ALA A 393 -4.64 -5.08 -5.42
CA ALA A 393 -5.20 -4.00 -6.21
C ALA A 393 -6.74 -4.06 -6.27
N TYR A 394 -7.31 -5.24 -6.49
CA TYR A 394 -8.77 -5.41 -6.54
C TYR A 394 -9.42 -5.13 -5.19
N SER A 395 -8.75 -5.49 -4.09
CA SER A 395 -9.24 -5.21 -2.74
C SER A 395 -9.28 -3.71 -2.39
N ARG A 396 -8.87 -2.81 -3.31
CA ARG A 396 -9.05 -1.35 -3.12
C ARG A 396 -10.50 -0.92 -3.38
N THR A 397 -11.24 -1.67 -4.20
CA THR A 397 -12.60 -1.30 -4.65
C THR A 397 -13.73 -2.05 -3.95
N ASN A 398 -13.41 -2.89 -2.97
CA ASN A 398 -14.40 -3.73 -2.30
C ASN A 398 -14.82 -3.23 -0.91
N ARG A 399 -14.53 -1.97 -0.60
CA ARG A 399 -14.90 -1.37 0.70
C ARG A 399 -16.37 -1.05 0.78
N ILE A 400 -16.95 -1.33 1.94
CA ILE A 400 -18.33 -0.93 2.23
C ILE A 400 -18.33 0.54 2.63
N LEU A 401 -19.18 1.30 1.95
CA LEU A 401 -19.48 2.65 2.36
C LEU A 401 -20.54 2.56 3.46
N ASN A 402 -20.14 2.70 4.72
CA ASN A 402 -21.10 2.80 5.81
C ASN A 402 -21.87 4.11 5.68
N SER A 403 -23.14 4.00 5.38
CA SER A 403 -24.12 5.11 5.36
C SER A 403 -24.78 5.30 6.73
N VAL A 404 -24.09 4.97 7.81
CA VAL A 404 -24.59 5.17 9.17
C VAL A 404 -23.95 6.39 9.81
#